data_73ba4618ca1380269ab66b208a4b77e2
#
_entry.id   73ba4618ca1380269ab66b208a4b77e2
#
_cell.length_a   1.000
_cell.length_b   1.000
_cell.length_c   1.000
_cell.angle_alpha   90.00
_cell.angle_beta   90.00
_cell.angle_gamma   90.00
#
_symmetry.space_group_name_H-M   'P 1'
#
loop_
_entity.id
_entity.type
_entity.pdbx_description
1 polymer ?
#
loop_
_entity_poly.entity_id
_entity_poly.type
_entity_poly.pdbx_seq_one_letter_code
_entity_poly.pdbx_strand_id
1 'polypeptide(L)'
;MKKRLLFFLALASFVTLQAQWVDDPRTNTFIANASADAGEVYTSTDPVNGYTYVQWTQGSSNGWAPWLQCLSFDGTPQWDNQGVQITTPNLATWSPGYAMAATNDGGVVSVFRTADAHHFAVRINADGTLPWGEEGIMLFNGAGGDRSEVMAGNDGGVWALGTDYTFSYLQYINADGTLGPVITVGDGDRNHDFGLMVPGFDNSVLLVYEKNSWAYTYYYEKEIWVVGFTVDGVQIAPEVQLMTPYTMGGSYCHYVVPDGQNGGYAYMWHAGIMDAFNTYVFHFDLYGNSTISDLNGTPVHTTDPMNFYHSAYGTVDPVSHDLIIAYEKVDASTQSQSRIYMNRITATGERVWDEGILVADYEGDNYSDIRVDAFEDGSGFSVIYVKGGYNCTVEAKGYDMDGNLLWTKQMSSNSYARAFCENSTGFHMGQNVVAWVNSSNGGVYAQNIGPDGTMGPIEPPIQTCLAPENFKGEYVYDMEEQLFGVKLNWTAPETQPLHYNLYRYDNIYKDQVIIEVEADATSYFDECALGQYTYQLTAVYEHCESDFALTPEGEDHVTIEVTGIEENNNRIVNVLNVYNLKGQHIKVNDINELNTGVYIIQGLTEDGRLVSQKTIINRK
;
A
#
# COMPACT_ATOMS: atom_id res chain seq x y z
N MET A 1 -9.45 -19.30 70.18
CA MET A 1 -8.89 -18.61 69.03
C MET A 1 -9.61 -19.05 67.76
N LYS A 2 -10.57 -18.27 67.26
CA LYS A 2 -11.33 -18.57 66.02
C LYS A 2 -10.63 -17.86 64.87
N LYS A 3 -10.02 -18.64 63.95
CA LYS A 3 -9.50 -18.13 62.69
C LYS A 3 -10.68 -17.78 61.78
N ARG A 4 -10.85 -16.49 61.45
CA ARG A 4 -11.75 -16.02 60.39
C ARG A 4 -11.00 -16.14 59.07
N LEU A 5 -11.51 -17.00 58.17
CA LEU A 5 -11.08 -17.11 56.77
C LEU A 5 -11.80 -16.02 56.00
N LEU A 6 -11.06 -14.98 55.53
CA LEU A 6 -11.58 -14.00 54.62
C LEU A 6 -11.51 -14.61 53.20
N PHE A 7 -12.70 -14.85 52.63
CA PHE A 7 -12.85 -15.12 51.21
C PHE A 7 -12.81 -13.77 50.45
N PHE A 8 -11.73 -13.52 49.71
CA PHE A 8 -11.73 -12.49 48.68
C PHE A 8 -12.47 -13.06 47.46
N LEU A 9 -13.71 -12.61 47.21
CA LEU A 9 -14.36 -12.74 45.92
C LEU A 9 -13.69 -11.74 44.98
N ALA A 10 -12.84 -12.21 44.10
CA ALA A 10 -12.45 -11.45 42.94
C ALA A 10 -13.67 -11.37 42.00
N LEU A 11 -14.37 -10.22 41.98
CA LEU A 11 -15.27 -9.89 40.91
C LEU A 11 -14.39 -9.71 39.66
N ALA A 12 -14.32 -10.74 38.82
CA ALA A 12 -13.91 -10.56 37.43
C ALA A 12 -15.05 -9.79 36.76
N SER A 13 -14.90 -8.48 36.64
CA SER A 13 -15.67 -7.71 35.70
C SER A 13 -15.30 -8.22 34.30
N PHE A 14 -16.15 -9.06 33.74
CA PHE A 14 -16.17 -9.24 32.29
C PHE A 14 -16.57 -7.89 31.69
N VAL A 15 -15.58 -7.08 31.33
CA VAL A 15 -15.77 -6.05 30.33
C VAL A 15 -16.03 -6.84 29.05
N THR A 16 -17.29 -7.03 28.69
CA THR A 16 -17.63 -7.37 27.32
C THR A 16 -17.10 -6.22 26.50
N LEU A 17 -16.00 -6.41 25.79
CA LEU A 17 -15.62 -5.58 24.67
C LEU A 17 -16.83 -5.64 23.71
N GLN A 18 -17.71 -4.66 23.80
CA GLN A 18 -18.73 -4.46 22.79
C GLN A 18 -17.99 -3.94 21.59
N ALA A 19 -18.11 -4.65 20.46
CA ALA A 19 -17.69 -4.12 19.18
C ALA A 19 -18.18 -2.67 19.06
N GLN A 20 -17.27 -1.76 18.68
CA GLN A 20 -17.55 -0.33 18.71
C GLN A 20 -18.35 0.12 17.49
N TRP A 21 -18.23 -0.60 16.35
CA TRP A 21 -19.05 -0.30 15.18
C TRP A 21 -20.53 -0.53 15.47
N VAL A 22 -21.33 0.47 15.09
CA VAL A 22 -22.79 0.47 15.29
C VAL A 22 -23.47 0.21 13.96
N ASP A 23 -24.50 -0.63 13.94
CA ASP A 23 -25.29 -0.93 12.74
C ASP A 23 -26.47 0.05 12.51
N ASP A 24 -26.76 0.94 13.46
CA ASP A 24 -27.86 1.91 13.40
C ASP A 24 -27.39 3.26 12.82
N PRO A 25 -27.82 3.63 11.60
CA PRO A 25 -27.42 4.90 10.96
C PRO A 25 -27.85 6.15 11.73
N ARG A 26 -28.72 6.03 12.74
CA ARG A 26 -29.17 7.17 13.59
C ARG A 26 -28.19 7.50 14.70
N THR A 27 -27.34 6.56 15.06
CA THR A 27 -26.41 6.72 16.18
C THR A 27 -24.97 6.85 15.75
N ASN A 28 -24.54 6.17 14.72
CA ASN A 28 -23.17 6.08 14.20
C ASN A 28 -22.10 5.94 15.28
N THR A 29 -20.89 5.54 14.91
CA THR A 29 -19.80 5.39 15.85
C THR A 29 -19.16 6.73 16.12
N PHE A 30 -19.24 7.20 17.37
CA PHE A 30 -18.58 8.43 17.83
C PHE A 30 -17.10 8.15 18.09
N ILE A 31 -16.21 8.94 17.49
CA ILE A 31 -14.77 8.71 17.57
C ILE A 31 -13.98 9.83 18.26
N ALA A 32 -14.45 11.09 18.18
CA ALA A 32 -13.78 12.17 18.87
C ALA A 32 -14.68 13.40 19.06
N ASN A 33 -14.35 14.21 20.08
CA ASN A 33 -14.87 15.56 20.20
C ASN A 33 -14.05 16.50 19.32
N ALA A 34 -14.73 17.30 18.52
CA ALA A 34 -14.10 18.35 17.74
C ALA A 34 -14.77 19.70 18.00
N SER A 35 -14.17 20.79 17.56
CA SER A 35 -14.81 22.09 17.60
C SER A 35 -15.91 22.20 16.52
N ALA A 36 -16.87 23.11 16.72
CA ALA A 36 -17.97 23.30 15.77
C ALA A 36 -17.53 23.78 14.38
N ASP A 37 -16.32 24.29 14.26
CA ASP A 37 -15.67 24.72 13.02
C ASP A 37 -14.74 23.64 12.43
N ALA A 38 -14.71 22.45 13.03
CA ALA A 38 -13.92 21.34 12.46
C ALA A 38 -14.43 20.96 11.06
N GLY A 39 -13.49 20.56 10.22
CA GLY A 39 -13.74 20.19 8.84
C GLY A 39 -12.60 19.39 8.24
N GLU A 40 -12.67 19.13 6.95
CA GLU A 40 -11.64 18.42 6.19
C GLU A 40 -11.26 17.09 6.85
N VAL A 41 -12.18 16.13 6.79
CA VAL A 41 -11.98 14.80 7.40
C VAL A 41 -11.38 13.86 6.37
N TYR A 42 -10.28 13.21 6.75
CA TYR A 42 -9.59 12.20 5.94
C TYR A 42 -9.55 10.88 6.69
N THR A 43 -9.64 9.77 5.96
CA THR A 43 -9.39 8.43 6.52
C THR A 43 -8.27 7.76 5.77
N SER A 44 -7.46 6.98 6.47
CA SER A 44 -6.47 6.10 5.87
C SER A 44 -6.37 4.84 6.71
N THR A 45 -6.41 3.68 6.07
CA THR A 45 -6.39 2.39 6.76
C THR A 45 -5.07 1.68 6.51
N ASP A 46 -4.47 1.19 7.59
CA ASP A 46 -3.33 0.27 7.54
C ASP A 46 -3.82 -1.08 6.99
N PRO A 47 -3.35 -1.49 5.81
CA PRO A 47 -3.83 -2.70 5.16
C PRO A 47 -3.43 -3.99 5.90
N VAL A 48 -2.37 -3.93 6.73
CA VAL A 48 -1.83 -5.09 7.44
C VAL A 48 -2.51 -5.30 8.79
N ASN A 49 -2.64 -4.24 9.59
CA ASN A 49 -3.14 -4.33 10.96
C ASN A 49 -4.63 -3.91 11.08
N GLY A 50 -5.23 -3.38 10.03
CA GLY A 50 -6.63 -2.94 10.01
C GLY A 50 -6.91 -1.72 10.88
N TYR A 51 -5.89 -0.98 11.33
CA TYR A 51 -6.10 0.31 12.00
C TYR A 51 -6.58 1.34 10.98
N THR A 52 -7.65 2.05 11.32
CA THR A 52 -8.10 3.20 10.54
C THR A 52 -7.76 4.49 11.26
N TYR A 53 -6.98 5.33 10.63
CA TYR A 53 -6.68 6.67 11.10
C TYR A 53 -7.67 7.66 10.51
N VAL A 54 -8.19 8.52 11.37
CA VAL A 54 -9.13 9.59 10.99
C VAL A 54 -8.50 10.92 11.38
N GLN A 55 -8.26 11.77 10.39
CA GLN A 55 -7.72 13.11 10.57
C GLN A 55 -8.81 14.14 10.33
N TRP A 56 -8.83 15.18 11.12
CA TRP A 56 -9.65 16.39 10.89
C TRP A 56 -8.86 17.64 11.26
N THR A 57 -9.28 18.78 10.72
CA THR A 57 -8.74 20.08 11.12
C THR A 57 -9.72 20.80 12.03
N GLN A 58 -9.21 21.52 13.01
CA GLN A 58 -10.01 22.43 13.82
C GLN A 58 -9.23 23.67 14.21
N GLY A 59 -9.95 24.78 14.33
CA GLY A 59 -9.42 26.08 14.70
C GLY A 59 -9.15 26.20 16.21
N SER A 60 -8.20 27.07 16.53
CA SER A 60 -7.91 27.54 17.88
C SER A 60 -7.64 29.04 17.85
N SER A 61 -7.41 29.66 19.03
CA SER A 61 -7.03 31.07 19.10
C SER A 61 -5.71 31.42 18.37
N ASN A 62 -4.90 30.41 18.05
CA ASN A 62 -3.57 30.56 17.48
C ASN A 62 -3.47 30.07 16.02
N GLY A 63 -4.59 29.74 15.38
CA GLY A 63 -4.65 29.18 14.03
C GLY A 63 -5.32 27.81 13.98
N TRP A 64 -5.14 27.12 12.89
CA TRP A 64 -5.69 25.77 12.67
C TRP A 64 -4.64 24.71 12.96
N ALA A 65 -5.10 23.54 13.37
CA ALA A 65 -4.25 22.38 13.58
C ALA A 65 -4.96 21.10 13.13
N PRO A 66 -4.22 20.12 12.58
CA PRO A 66 -4.73 18.78 12.34
C PRO A 66 -4.74 17.99 13.64
N TRP A 67 -5.78 17.17 13.76
CA TRP A 67 -6.01 16.22 14.83
C TRP A 67 -6.23 14.85 14.26
N LEU A 68 -5.81 13.83 14.96
CA LEU A 68 -5.99 12.44 14.59
C LEU A 68 -6.66 11.62 15.69
N GLN A 69 -7.36 10.57 15.24
CA GLN A 69 -7.76 9.43 16.06
C GLN A 69 -7.39 8.14 15.35
N CYS A 70 -6.94 7.16 16.10
CA CYS A 70 -6.70 5.80 15.62
C CYS A 70 -7.85 4.91 16.06
N LEU A 71 -8.42 4.15 15.14
CA LEU A 71 -9.45 3.15 15.39
C LEU A 71 -8.86 1.76 15.14
N SER A 72 -9.08 0.83 16.05
CA SER A 72 -8.85 -0.59 15.74
C SER A 72 -9.87 -1.10 14.73
N PHE A 73 -9.65 -2.28 14.20
CA PHE A 73 -10.53 -2.91 13.20
C PHE A 73 -12.01 -2.93 13.63
N ASP A 74 -12.29 -3.15 14.90
CA ASP A 74 -13.65 -3.15 15.48
C ASP A 74 -14.23 -1.76 15.72
N GLY A 75 -13.52 -0.68 15.33
CA GLY A 75 -13.95 0.71 15.50
C GLY A 75 -13.68 1.30 16.88
N THR A 76 -12.93 0.61 17.74
CA THR A 76 -12.59 1.14 19.08
C THR A 76 -11.51 2.22 18.96
N PRO A 77 -11.76 3.47 19.43
CA PRO A 77 -10.71 4.49 19.50
C PRO A 77 -9.55 4.05 20.40
N GLN A 78 -8.34 4.19 19.90
CA GLN A 78 -7.13 3.78 20.62
C GLN A 78 -6.58 4.89 21.52
N TRP A 79 -6.95 6.13 21.24
CA TRP A 79 -6.53 7.30 22.00
C TRP A 79 -7.72 7.88 22.77
N ASP A 80 -7.51 8.93 23.54
CA ASP A 80 -8.60 9.55 24.30
C ASP A 80 -9.64 10.23 23.39
N ASN A 81 -10.76 10.66 23.97
CA ASN A 81 -11.89 11.24 23.24
C ASN A 81 -11.59 12.60 22.57
N GLN A 82 -10.41 13.16 22.76
CA GLN A 82 -9.98 14.38 22.06
C GLN A 82 -9.16 14.02 20.80
N GLY A 83 -8.67 12.79 20.71
CA GLY A 83 -7.64 12.43 19.75
C GLY A 83 -6.29 13.08 20.08
N VAL A 84 -5.36 13.03 19.12
CA VAL A 84 -4.02 13.61 19.25
C VAL A 84 -3.90 14.80 18.31
N GLN A 85 -3.49 15.94 18.84
CA GLN A 85 -3.09 17.10 18.05
C GLN A 85 -1.67 16.86 17.54
N ILE A 86 -1.47 16.85 16.22
CA ILE A 86 -0.20 16.42 15.61
C ILE A 86 0.81 17.55 15.42
N THR A 87 0.42 18.79 15.63
CA THR A 87 1.32 19.94 15.57
C THR A 87 0.77 21.10 16.41
N THR A 88 1.64 22.03 16.78
CA THR A 88 1.17 23.30 17.36
C THR A 88 0.36 24.09 16.33
N PRO A 89 -0.73 24.79 16.77
CA PRO A 89 -1.58 25.55 15.86
C PRO A 89 -0.79 26.62 15.12
N ASN A 90 -0.60 26.47 13.85
CA ASN A 90 0.02 27.48 13.00
C ASN A 90 -0.24 27.20 11.51
N LEU A 91 -1.36 26.54 11.18
CA LEU A 91 -1.69 26.25 9.79
C LEU A 91 -2.43 27.42 9.15
N ALA A 92 -2.26 27.58 7.84
CA ALA A 92 -3.06 28.52 7.08
C ALA A 92 -4.53 28.08 7.04
N THR A 93 -5.44 29.01 7.22
CA THR A 93 -6.86 28.78 7.50
C THR A 93 -7.67 28.14 6.38
N TRP A 94 -7.11 27.94 5.20
CA TRP A 94 -7.87 27.50 4.02
C TRP A 94 -7.02 26.76 2.97
N SER A 95 -5.82 26.42 3.31
CA SER A 95 -4.96 25.68 2.39
C SER A 95 -5.22 24.18 2.53
N PRO A 96 -5.57 23.46 1.46
CA PRO A 96 -5.71 21.99 1.46
C PRO A 96 -4.34 21.31 1.55
N GLY A 97 -3.46 21.83 2.37
CA GLY A 97 -2.10 21.36 2.52
C GLY A 97 -1.95 20.26 3.56
N TYR A 98 -2.94 19.37 3.68
CA TYR A 98 -2.86 18.24 4.61
C TYR A 98 -3.05 16.96 3.85
N ALA A 99 -2.13 16.04 4.02
CA ALA A 99 -2.26 14.70 3.49
C ALA A 99 -1.89 13.70 4.59
N MET A 100 -2.49 12.54 4.53
CA MET A 100 -2.27 11.48 5.51
C MET A 100 -2.21 10.13 4.79
N ALA A 101 -1.22 9.31 5.15
CA ALA A 101 -1.11 7.93 4.68
C ALA A 101 -0.78 7.00 5.85
N ALA A 102 -1.61 5.99 6.05
CA ALA A 102 -1.29 4.87 6.94
C ALA A 102 -0.18 4.03 6.30
N THR A 103 0.74 3.56 7.13
CA THR A 103 1.85 2.72 6.72
C THR A 103 1.60 1.27 7.11
N ASN A 104 2.15 0.32 6.38
CA ASN A 104 1.93 -1.12 6.58
C ASN A 104 2.56 -1.68 7.87
N ASP A 105 3.28 -0.88 8.62
CA ASP A 105 3.91 -1.23 9.89
C ASP A 105 3.16 -0.70 11.14
N GLY A 106 1.91 -0.33 10.98
CA GLY A 106 1.02 0.11 12.06
C GLY A 106 1.20 1.57 12.47
N GLY A 107 1.70 2.43 11.58
CA GLY A 107 1.80 3.86 11.79
C GLY A 107 0.97 4.68 10.82
N VAL A 108 1.02 5.99 10.96
CA VAL A 108 0.47 6.94 10.02
C VAL A 108 1.40 8.14 9.91
N VAL A 109 1.58 8.63 8.69
CA VAL A 109 2.32 9.86 8.44
C VAL A 109 1.37 10.93 7.96
N SER A 110 1.40 12.09 8.60
CA SER A 110 0.70 13.29 8.16
C SER A 110 1.71 14.32 7.67
N VAL A 111 1.49 14.81 6.46
CA VAL A 111 2.26 15.92 5.87
C VAL A 111 1.38 17.15 5.86
N PHE A 112 1.94 18.26 6.30
CA PHE A 112 1.20 19.52 6.40
C PHE A 112 2.08 20.73 6.11
N ARG A 113 1.43 21.83 5.78
CA ARG A 113 2.06 23.10 5.51
C ARG A 113 1.76 24.09 6.62
N THR A 114 2.80 24.75 7.14
CA THR A 114 2.68 25.81 8.13
C THR A 114 2.29 27.16 7.49
N ALA A 115 1.86 28.13 8.28
CA ALA A 115 1.44 29.45 7.80
C ALA A 115 2.56 30.25 7.12
N ASP A 116 3.81 29.94 7.40
CA ASP A 116 5.01 30.49 6.75
C ASP A 116 5.45 29.68 5.51
N ALA A 117 4.56 28.81 5.03
CA ALA A 117 4.69 28.04 3.80
C ALA A 117 5.74 26.90 3.81
N HIS A 118 6.22 26.47 4.98
CA HIS A 118 7.09 25.29 5.06
C HIS A 118 6.29 24.00 5.23
N HIS A 119 6.82 22.92 4.67
CA HIS A 119 6.21 21.58 4.78
C HIS A 119 6.90 20.77 5.86
N PHE A 120 6.10 20.05 6.63
CA PHE A 120 6.54 19.15 7.70
C PHE A 120 5.84 17.80 7.59
N ALA A 121 6.51 16.76 8.06
CA ALA A 121 5.94 15.44 8.24
C ALA A 121 6.00 15.03 9.71
N VAL A 122 4.93 14.46 10.22
CA VAL A 122 4.85 13.84 11.55
C VAL A 122 4.39 12.40 11.39
N ARG A 123 5.07 11.48 12.08
CA ARG A 123 4.65 10.10 12.20
C ARG A 123 4.04 9.86 13.57
N ILE A 124 2.92 9.15 13.62
CA ILE A 124 2.27 8.69 14.83
C ILE A 124 2.07 7.18 14.72
N ASN A 125 2.52 6.44 15.72
CA ASN A 125 2.24 5.01 15.83
C ASN A 125 0.85 4.75 16.42
N ALA A 126 0.31 3.54 16.28
CA ALA A 126 -1.01 3.18 16.83
C ALA A 126 -1.11 3.37 18.35
N ASP A 127 -0.01 3.30 19.09
CA ASP A 127 0.04 3.58 20.53
C ASP A 127 0.08 5.09 20.88
N GLY A 128 0.02 5.98 19.87
CA GLY A 128 0.06 7.43 20.03
C GLY A 128 1.46 8.02 20.19
N THR A 129 2.52 7.24 20.08
CA THR A 129 3.90 7.75 20.15
C THR A 129 4.30 8.48 18.87
N LEU A 130 5.17 9.49 19.02
CA LEU A 130 5.69 10.33 17.93
C LEU A 130 7.18 10.03 17.70
N PRO A 131 7.54 8.99 16.93
CA PRO A 131 8.93 8.57 16.79
C PRO A 131 9.82 9.61 16.11
N TRP A 132 9.26 10.50 15.30
CA TRP A 132 10.01 11.58 14.65
C TRP A 132 10.02 12.90 15.46
N GLY A 133 9.46 12.88 16.69
CA GLY A 133 9.38 14.03 17.59
C GLY A 133 8.10 14.86 17.41
N GLU A 134 7.80 15.69 18.39
CA GLU A 134 6.56 16.50 18.43
C GLU A 134 6.53 17.62 17.39
N GLU A 135 7.68 18.13 16.96
CA GLU A 135 7.78 19.18 15.94
C GLU A 135 7.76 18.62 14.51
N GLY A 136 7.97 17.31 14.36
CA GLY A 136 8.09 16.65 13.07
C GLY A 136 9.37 16.99 12.31
N ILE A 137 9.44 16.57 11.06
CA ILE A 137 10.59 16.71 10.17
C ILE A 137 10.28 17.74 9.10
N MET A 138 11.14 18.76 8.96
CA MET A 138 11.03 19.74 7.88
C MET A 138 11.42 19.10 6.55
N LEU A 139 10.57 19.26 5.54
CA LEU A 139 10.73 18.68 4.22
C LEU A 139 11.34 19.67 3.21
N PHE A 140 11.79 19.13 2.07
CA PHE A 140 12.22 19.88 0.88
C PHE A 140 13.31 20.93 1.15
N ASN A 141 14.17 20.73 2.17
CA ASN A 141 15.15 21.72 2.61
C ASN A 141 14.55 23.10 2.95
N GLY A 142 13.27 23.13 3.34
CA GLY A 142 12.55 24.35 3.66
C GLY A 142 11.99 25.08 2.42
N ALA A 143 11.95 24.45 1.25
CA ALA A 143 11.19 25.01 0.12
C ALA A 143 9.72 25.15 0.53
N GLY A 144 9.14 26.29 0.21
CA GLY A 144 7.76 26.60 0.52
C GLY A 144 6.81 26.12 -0.57
N GLY A 145 5.51 26.11 -0.29
CA GLY A 145 4.50 25.75 -1.28
C GLY A 145 3.08 25.80 -0.75
N ASP A 146 2.12 25.42 -1.58
CA ASP A 146 0.70 25.52 -1.24
C ASP A 146 0.00 24.19 -1.01
N ARG A 147 0.51 23.10 -1.57
CA ARG A 147 -0.06 21.76 -1.42
C ARG A 147 0.94 20.79 -0.83
N SER A 148 0.41 19.83 -0.08
CA SER A 148 1.12 18.68 0.42
C SER A 148 0.35 17.42 0.04
N GLU A 149 1.08 16.39 -0.37
CA GLU A 149 0.57 15.04 -0.56
C GLU A 149 1.49 14.05 0.14
N VAL A 150 0.97 12.89 0.51
CA VAL A 150 1.76 11.79 1.06
C VAL A 150 1.25 10.45 0.52
N MET A 151 2.16 9.56 0.22
CA MET A 151 1.87 8.22 -0.28
C MET A 151 2.74 7.20 0.45
N ALA A 152 2.13 6.15 0.99
CA ALA A 152 2.86 5.10 1.67
C ALA A 152 3.73 4.28 0.69
N GLY A 153 4.91 3.91 1.16
CA GLY A 153 5.75 2.89 0.54
C GLY A 153 5.48 1.51 1.16
N ASN A 154 6.10 0.48 0.59
CA ASN A 154 5.92 -0.91 1.04
C ASN A 154 6.83 -1.29 2.22
N ASP A 155 7.78 -0.43 2.61
CA ASP A 155 8.80 -0.65 3.64
C ASP A 155 8.55 0.17 4.92
N GLY A 156 7.35 0.73 5.09
CA GLY A 156 6.99 1.61 6.20
C GLY A 156 7.45 3.06 6.02
N GLY A 157 8.17 3.37 4.93
CA GLY A 157 8.48 4.73 4.52
C GLY A 157 7.35 5.39 3.75
N VAL A 158 7.51 6.66 3.41
CA VAL A 158 6.51 7.41 2.64
C VAL A 158 7.16 8.37 1.64
N TRP A 159 6.50 8.60 0.53
CA TRP A 159 6.76 9.74 -0.33
C TRP A 159 5.98 10.96 0.14
N ALA A 160 6.66 12.09 0.21
CA ALA A 160 6.04 13.40 0.39
C ALA A 160 6.17 14.23 -0.88
N LEU A 161 5.12 14.98 -1.21
CA LEU A 161 5.07 15.93 -2.31
C LEU A 161 4.67 17.31 -1.79
N GLY A 162 5.33 18.35 -2.27
CA GLY A 162 4.97 19.75 -2.09
C GLY A 162 5.05 20.51 -3.40
N THR A 163 4.25 21.56 -3.57
CA THR A 163 4.29 22.43 -4.78
C THR A 163 4.31 23.89 -4.40
N ASP A 164 5.08 24.71 -5.12
CA ASP A 164 5.19 26.15 -4.92
C ASP A 164 4.69 26.99 -6.13
N TYR A 165 3.80 26.42 -6.94
CA TYR A 165 3.33 26.94 -8.24
C TYR A 165 4.39 26.96 -9.36
N THR A 166 5.67 26.84 -9.05
CA THR A 166 6.76 26.86 -10.04
C THR A 166 7.39 25.48 -10.17
N PHE A 167 7.51 24.79 -9.04
CA PHE A 167 8.14 23.48 -8.93
C PHE A 167 7.30 22.52 -8.10
N SER A 168 7.40 21.26 -8.43
CA SER A 168 7.00 20.15 -7.55
C SER A 168 8.24 19.59 -6.87
N TYR A 169 8.15 19.36 -5.57
CA TYR A 169 9.22 18.79 -4.74
C TYR A 169 8.79 17.42 -4.25
N LEU A 170 9.58 16.41 -4.50
CA LEU A 170 9.39 15.05 -3.99
C LEU A 170 10.51 14.72 -3.01
N GLN A 171 10.17 13.99 -1.94
CA GLN A 171 11.17 13.49 -1.00
C GLN A 171 10.67 12.19 -0.35
N TYR A 172 11.49 11.15 -0.38
CA TYR A 172 11.21 9.93 0.37
C TYR A 172 11.63 10.09 1.82
N ILE A 173 10.81 9.61 2.74
CA ILE A 173 11.07 9.59 4.17
C ILE A 173 11.08 8.12 4.59
N ASN A 174 12.23 7.62 5.02
CA ASN A 174 12.34 6.26 5.54
C ASN A 174 11.53 6.08 6.83
N ALA A 175 11.18 4.84 7.16
CA ALA A 175 10.40 4.52 8.37
C ALA A 175 11.02 5.08 9.67
N ASP A 176 12.34 5.19 9.73
CA ASP A 176 13.09 5.78 10.86
C ASP A 176 13.12 7.32 10.86
N GLY A 177 12.55 7.98 9.86
CA GLY A 177 12.53 9.43 9.69
C GLY A 177 13.75 10.02 8.96
N THR A 178 14.67 9.21 8.47
CA THR A 178 15.77 9.71 7.64
C THR A 178 15.26 10.13 6.27
N LEU A 179 15.77 11.27 5.78
CA LEU A 179 15.30 11.86 4.53
C LEU A 179 16.16 11.41 3.35
N GLY A 180 15.50 10.99 2.28
CA GLY A 180 16.09 10.84 0.96
C GLY A 180 16.42 12.21 0.31
N PRO A 181 16.97 12.20 -0.91
CA PRO A 181 17.26 13.42 -1.64
C PRO A 181 15.98 14.19 -1.98
N VAL A 182 16.06 15.52 -2.03
CA VAL A 182 14.99 16.36 -2.58
C VAL A 182 15.06 16.31 -4.09
N ILE A 183 13.98 15.89 -4.73
CA ILE A 183 13.81 15.89 -6.18
C ILE A 183 12.98 17.11 -6.54
N THR A 184 13.47 17.91 -7.48
CA THR A 184 12.76 19.09 -7.97
C THR A 184 12.33 18.86 -9.41
N VAL A 185 11.05 18.97 -9.68
CA VAL A 185 10.45 18.84 -11.01
C VAL A 185 9.91 20.19 -11.44
N GLY A 186 10.28 20.64 -12.63
CA GLY A 186 9.88 21.91 -13.22
C GLY A 186 11.03 22.60 -13.94
N ASP A 187 10.70 23.46 -14.88
CA ASP A 187 11.66 24.23 -15.70
C ASP A 187 11.82 25.69 -15.26
N GLY A 188 11.01 26.12 -14.28
CA GLY A 188 10.99 27.51 -13.79
C GLY A 188 10.24 28.50 -14.67
N ASP A 189 9.81 28.10 -15.86
CA ASP A 189 9.15 28.98 -16.83
C ASP A 189 7.63 28.80 -16.83
N ARG A 190 7.11 27.73 -16.22
CA ARG A 190 5.69 27.39 -16.19
C ARG A 190 5.22 27.13 -14.76
N ASN A 191 3.98 27.45 -14.49
CA ASN A 191 3.36 27.13 -13.21
C ASN A 191 3.07 25.63 -13.12
N HIS A 192 3.41 25.05 -11.97
CA HIS A 192 3.09 23.69 -11.58
C HIS A 192 2.00 23.75 -10.50
N ASP A 193 0.73 23.71 -10.91
CA ASP A 193 -0.35 23.93 -9.94
C ASP A 193 -0.70 22.69 -9.11
N PHE A 194 -0.59 21.51 -9.67
CA PHE A 194 -1.01 20.28 -9.01
C PHE A 194 -0.05 19.14 -9.32
N GLY A 195 0.38 18.47 -8.28
CA GLY A 195 1.07 17.20 -8.39
C GLY A 195 0.35 16.15 -7.56
N LEU A 196 0.22 14.94 -8.09
CA LEU A 196 -0.30 13.77 -7.40
C LEU A 196 0.61 12.59 -7.66
N MET A 197 0.67 11.66 -6.71
CA MET A 197 1.59 10.54 -6.74
C MET A 197 0.87 9.22 -6.98
N VAL A 198 1.54 8.34 -7.73
CA VAL A 198 1.12 6.94 -7.92
C VAL A 198 2.31 6.06 -7.56
N PRO A 199 2.11 4.97 -6.81
CA PRO A 199 3.18 4.03 -6.48
C PRO A 199 3.68 3.32 -7.75
N GLY A 200 5.00 3.26 -7.90
CA GLY A 200 5.67 2.46 -8.90
C GLY A 200 6.32 1.21 -8.28
N PHE A 201 7.13 0.49 -9.06
CA PHE A 201 7.87 -0.67 -8.57
C PHE A 201 8.98 -0.26 -7.58
N ASP A 202 9.34 -1.15 -6.65
CA ASP A 202 10.44 -0.95 -5.68
C ASP A 202 10.38 0.38 -4.92
N ASN A 203 9.21 0.74 -4.38
CA ASN A 203 8.98 2.03 -3.72
C ASN A 203 9.27 3.26 -4.59
N SER A 204 9.37 3.10 -5.92
CA SER A 204 9.45 4.25 -6.82
C SER A 204 8.13 5.02 -6.86
N VAL A 205 8.16 6.24 -7.37
CA VAL A 205 6.98 7.10 -7.51
C VAL A 205 6.83 7.57 -8.94
N LEU A 206 5.60 7.58 -9.44
CA LEU A 206 5.21 8.33 -10.62
C LEU A 206 4.50 9.61 -10.19
N LEU A 207 5.07 10.75 -10.51
CA LEU A 207 4.46 12.07 -10.31
C LEU A 207 3.65 12.42 -11.54
N VAL A 208 2.35 12.65 -11.35
CA VAL A 208 1.46 13.26 -12.35
C VAL A 208 1.27 14.71 -11.97
N TYR A 209 1.55 15.64 -12.87
CA TYR A 209 1.52 17.06 -12.56
C TYR A 209 1.07 17.90 -13.74
N GLU A 210 0.59 19.11 -13.45
CA GLU A 210 0.14 20.07 -14.44
C GLU A 210 1.26 21.06 -14.79
N LYS A 211 1.43 21.33 -16.08
CA LYS A 211 2.16 22.50 -16.59
C LYS A 211 1.16 23.52 -17.12
N ASN A 212 1.19 24.72 -16.56
CA ASN A 212 0.34 25.81 -16.96
C ASN A 212 1.16 26.88 -17.66
N SER A 213 0.75 27.27 -18.88
CA SER A 213 1.27 28.46 -19.53
C SER A 213 0.27 29.60 -19.43
N TRP A 214 0.74 30.80 -19.11
CA TRP A 214 -0.05 32.02 -19.17
C TRP A 214 -0.26 32.44 -20.63
N ALA A 215 -1.22 31.85 -21.31
CA ALA A 215 -1.64 32.32 -22.61
C ALA A 215 -2.77 33.33 -22.44
N TYR A 216 -2.41 34.62 -22.44
CA TYR A 216 -3.33 35.75 -22.32
C TYR A 216 -4.12 35.86 -21.00
N THR A 217 -4.30 37.00 -20.49
CA THR A 217 -4.78 37.54 -19.23
C THR A 217 -5.97 36.87 -18.53
N TYR A 218 -6.57 35.81 -19.07
CA TYR A 218 -7.75 35.13 -18.48
C TYR A 218 -7.86 33.61 -18.79
N TYR A 219 -6.96 33.03 -19.57
CA TYR A 219 -7.04 31.63 -19.96
C TYR A 219 -5.67 30.96 -19.81
N TYR A 220 -5.65 29.84 -19.17
CA TYR A 220 -4.45 29.00 -19.00
C TYR A 220 -4.47 27.87 -20.04
N GLU A 221 -3.35 27.63 -20.69
CA GLU A 221 -3.13 26.35 -21.36
C GLU A 221 -2.58 25.37 -20.32
N LYS A 222 -3.32 24.31 -20.10
CA LYS A 222 -2.95 23.23 -19.18
C LYS A 222 -2.53 21.99 -19.94
N GLU A 223 -1.49 21.38 -19.45
CA GLU A 223 -0.96 20.11 -19.91
C GLU A 223 -0.82 19.20 -18.69
N ILE A 224 -1.10 17.90 -18.84
CA ILE A 224 -0.79 16.89 -17.83
C ILE A 224 0.46 16.13 -18.28
N TRP A 225 1.39 15.98 -17.36
CA TRP A 225 2.65 15.30 -17.56
C TRP A 225 2.84 14.24 -16.48
N VAL A 226 3.63 13.21 -16.81
CA VAL A 226 4.06 12.17 -15.85
C VAL A 226 5.57 12.00 -15.92
N VAL A 227 6.19 11.76 -14.75
CA VAL A 227 7.61 11.47 -14.61
C VAL A 227 7.83 10.56 -13.41
N GLY A 228 8.80 9.64 -13.49
CA GLY A 228 9.03 8.66 -12.42
C GLY A 228 10.41 8.77 -11.80
N PHE A 229 10.51 8.46 -10.49
CA PHE A 229 11.75 8.51 -9.71
C PHE A 229 11.86 7.35 -8.73
N THR A 230 13.08 6.86 -8.51
CA THR A 230 13.41 5.96 -7.40
C THR A 230 13.55 6.74 -6.08
N VAL A 231 13.55 6.03 -4.95
CA VAL A 231 13.79 6.62 -3.62
C VAL A 231 15.12 7.38 -3.50
N ASP A 232 16.12 7.00 -4.30
CA ASP A 232 17.42 7.68 -4.39
C ASP A 232 17.41 8.90 -5.33
N GLY A 233 16.25 9.25 -5.89
CA GLY A 233 16.09 10.40 -6.81
C GLY A 233 16.56 10.16 -8.23
N VAL A 234 16.76 8.91 -8.63
CA VAL A 234 17.11 8.58 -10.02
C VAL A 234 15.84 8.54 -10.86
N GLN A 235 15.82 9.30 -11.94
CA GLN A 235 14.70 9.30 -12.88
C GLN A 235 14.63 7.96 -13.63
N ILE A 236 13.49 7.26 -13.51
CA ILE A 236 13.27 5.92 -14.10
C ILE A 236 12.65 5.96 -15.49
N ALA A 237 11.98 7.06 -15.82
CA ALA A 237 11.33 7.28 -17.11
C ALA A 237 11.51 8.73 -17.56
N PRO A 238 11.57 9.04 -18.88
CA PRO A 238 11.52 10.39 -19.36
C PRO A 238 10.17 11.02 -18.99
N GLU A 239 10.15 12.35 -18.92
CA GLU A 239 8.93 13.12 -18.77
C GLU A 239 8.02 12.92 -19.99
N VAL A 240 6.77 12.51 -19.81
CA VAL A 240 5.81 12.21 -20.87
C VAL A 240 4.57 13.08 -20.73
N GLN A 241 4.15 13.69 -21.82
CA GLN A 241 2.90 14.45 -21.90
C GLN A 241 1.72 13.50 -22.10
N LEU A 242 0.74 13.54 -21.19
CA LEU A 242 -0.49 12.74 -21.26
C LEU A 242 -1.63 13.49 -21.94
N MET A 243 -1.67 14.80 -21.82
CA MET A 243 -2.76 15.63 -22.35
C MET A 243 -2.22 16.75 -23.24
N THR A 244 -2.85 16.94 -24.42
CA THR A 244 -2.59 18.10 -25.26
C THR A 244 -2.96 19.41 -24.55
N PRO A 245 -2.25 20.53 -24.86
CA PRO A 245 -2.61 21.80 -24.28
C PRO A 245 -4.07 22.17 -24.57
N TYR A 246 -4.81 22.47 -23.50
CA TYR A 246 -6.16 22.99 -23.60
C TYR A 246 -6.24 24.38 -23.02
N THR A 247 -6.89 25.30 -23.78
CA THR A 247 -7.22 26.62 -23.25
C THR A 247 -8.44 26.51 -22.37
N MET A 248 -8.27 26.69 -21.06
CA MET A 248 -9.31 26.45 -20.06
C MET A 248 -9.70 27.72 -19.35
N GLY A 249 -11.00 27.99 -19.35
CA GLY A 249 -11.63 28.98 -18.46
C GLY A 249 -12.01 28.30 -17.14
N GLY A 250 -11.08 28.19 -16.21
CA GLY A 250 -11.30 27.53 -14.90
C GLY A 250 -11.21 26.01 -14.97
N SER A 251 -10.15 25.49 -14.48
CA SER A 251 -9.97 24.05 -14.29
C SER A 251 -9.61 23.83 -12.86
N TYR A 252 -10.14 22.82 -12.31
CA TYR A 252 -9.79 22.42 -10.96
C TYR A 252 -9.63 20.93 -10.89
N CYS A 253 -8.50 20.53 -10.36
CA CYS A 253 -8.19 19.21 -9.82
C CYS A 253 -8.22 18.09 -10.86
N HIS A 254 -7.07 17.58 -11.13
CA HIS A 254 -6.92 16.21 -11.57
C HIS A 254 -6.80 15.30 -10.36
N TYR A 255 -7.22 14.07 -10.54
CA TYR A 255 -7.03 12.98 -9.59
C TYR A 255 -6.27 11.87 -10.28
N VAL A 256 -5.57 11.07 -9.49
CA VAL A 256 -4.87 9.87 -9.97
C VAL A 256 -5.26 8.67 -9.13
N VAL A 257 -5.31 7.52 -9.76
CA VAL A 257 -5.53 6.22 -9.10
C VAL A 257 -4.51 5.24 -9.66
N PRO A 258 -3.81 4.48 -8.81
CA PRO A 258 -2.92 3.41 -9.28
C PRO A 258 -3.73 2.34 -10.00
N ASP A 259 -3.16 1.77 -11.07
CA ASP A 259 -3.82 0.72 -11.87
C ASP A 259 -3.57 -0.71 -11.32
N GLY A 260 -2.79 -0.84 -10.25
CA GLY A 260 -2.37 -2.13 -9.71
C GLY A 260 -1.27 -2.82 -10.53
N GLN A 261 -0.72 -2.16 -11.58
CA GLN A 261 0.34 -2.66 -12.45
C GLN A 261 1.55 -1.70 -12.52
N ASN A 262 1.73 -0.88 -11.49
CA ASN A 262 2.75 0.17 -11.38
C ASN A 262 2.59 1.34 -12.35
N GLY A 263 1.44 1.47 -13.00
CA GLY A 263 0.97 2.61 -13.76
C GLY A 263 -0.24 3.26 -13.09
N GLY A 264 -1.02 4.05 -13.83
CA GLY A 264 -2.21 4.66 -13.25
C GLY A 264 -3.12 5.37 -14.22
N TYR A 265 -4.27 5.75 -13.69
CA TYR A 265 -5.22 6.62 -14.36
C TYR A 265 -5.13 8.03 -13.80
N ALA A 266 -5.06 9.02 -14.70
CA ALA A 266 -5.26 10.40 -14.35
C ALA A 266 -6.60 10.86 -14.95
N TYR A 267 -7.40 11.61 -14.20
CA TYR A 267 -8.62 12.18 -14.73
C TYR A 267 -8.84 13.59 -14.23
N MET A 268 -9.40 14.39 -15.08
CA MET A 268 -9.64 15.79 -14.79
C MET A 268 -10.92 16.28 -15.47
N TRP A 269 -11.51 17.28 -14.87
CA TRP A 269 -12.64 17.98 -15.40
C TRP A 269 -12.18 19.18 -16.24
N HIS A 270 -12.61 19.26 -17.50
CA HIS A 270 -12.31 20.40 -18.36
C HIS A 270 -13.44 20.71 -19.35
N ALA A 271 -13.48 21.96 -19.81
CA ALA A 271 -14.37 22.39 -20.88
C ALA A 271 -13.89 21.82 -22.22
N GLY A 272 -14.73 21.04 -22.86
CA GLY A 272 -14.47 20.58 -24.23
C GLY A 272 -14.62 21.70 -25.26
N ILE A 273 -14.48 21.35 -26.56
CA ILE A 273 -14.52 22.26 -27.72
C ILE A 273 -15.83 23.07 -27.83
N MET A 274 -16.85 22.74 -27.05
CA MET A 274 -18.20 23.33 -27.11
C MET A 274 -18.68 23.99 -25.82
N ASP A 275 -17.78 24.44 -24.96
CA ASP A 275 -18.08 24.97 -23.62
C ASP A 275 -18.85 23.98 -22.71
N ALA A 276 -18.85 22.70 -23.04
CA ALA A 276 -19.44 21.64 -22.23
C ALA A 276 -18.35 21.03 -21.34
N PHE A 277 -18.55 21.11 -20.03
CA PHE A 277 -17.63 20.52 -19.07
C PHE A 277 -17.85 19.02 -18.98
N ASN A 278 -16.75 18.26 -19.08
CA ASN A 278 -16.74 16.82 -18.91
C ASN A 278 -15.48 16.40 -18.15
N THR A 279 -15.53 15.27 -17.49
CA THR A 279 -14.34 14.60 -16.94
C THR A 279 -13.73 13.72 -18.02
N TYR A 280 -12.43 13.86 -18.23
CA TYR A 280 -11.64 13.10 -19.18
C TYR A 280 -10.63 12.25 -18.46
N VAL A 281 -10.46 11.03 -18.94
CA VAL A 281 -9.57 9.99 -18.37
C VAL A 281 -8.40 9.76 -19.30
N PHE A 282 -7.22 9.66 -18.69
CA PHE A 282 -5.94 9.29 -19.30
C PHE A 282 -5.40 8.08 -18.56
N HIS A 283 -4.65 7.23 -19.24
CA HIS A 283 -3.96 6.11 -18.60
C HIS A 283 -2.50 6.07 -19.03
N PHE A 284 -1.61 5.70 -18.11
CA PHE A 284 -0.17 5.61 -18.32
C PHE A 284 0.39 4.32 -17.68
N ASP A 285 1.38 3.74 -18.35
CA ASP A 285 2.08 2.53 -17.87
C ASP A 285 3.17 2.87 -16.83
N LEU A 286 3.85 1.86 -16.33
CA LEU A 286 4.94 1.97 -15.35
C LEU A 286 6.12 2.87 -15.79
N TYR A 287 6.24 3.19 -17.08
CA TYR A 287 7.22 4.12 -17.64
C TYR A 287 6.61 5.50 -17.94
N GLY A 288 5.36 5.73 -17.57
CA GLY A 288 4.63 6.95 -17.85
C GLY A 288 4.12 7.07 -19.28
N ASN A 289 4.27 6.06 -20.14
CA ASN A 289 3.78 6.14 -21.51
C ASN A 289 2.24 6.08 -21.53
N SER A 290 1.64 7.01 -22.28
CA SER A 290 0.19 6.99 -22.49
C SER A 290 -0.24 5.73 -23.27
N THR A 291 -1.24 5.02 -22.74
CA THR A 291 -1.85 3.88 -23.43
C THR A 291 -3.15 4.26 -24.14
N ILE A 292 -3.76 5.39 -23.75
CA ILE A 292 -4.85 6.00 -24.50
C ILE A 292 -4.25 6.84 -25.63
N SER A 293 -4.54 6.47 -26.87
CA SER A 293 -3.91 7.06 -28.05
C SER A 293 -4.38 8.50 -28.35
N ASP A 294 -5.58 8.89 -27.86
CA ASP A 294 -6.08 10.26 -27.99
C ASP A 294 -5.61 11.11 -26.80
N LEU A 295 -4.70 12.03 -27.05
CA LEU A 295 -4.20 12.94 -26.02
C LEU A 295 -5.26 13.97 -25.54
N ASN A 296 -6.47 13.91 -26.05
CA ASN A 296 -7.62 14.62 -25.47
C ASN A 296 -8.27 13.80 -24.34
N GLY A 297 -7.89 12.55 -24.19
CA GLY A 297 -8.42 11.62 -23.19
C GLY A 297 -9.80 11.05 -23.57
N THR A 298 -10.27 10.14 -22.75
CA THR A 298 -11.61 9.53 -22.90
C THR A 298 -12.60 10.26 -22.00
N PRO A 299 -13.69 10.84 -22.52
CA PRO A 299 -14.72 11.44 -21.69
C PRO A 299 -15.52 10.37 -20.95
N VAL A 300 -15.84 10.59 -19.68
CA VAL A 300 -16.61 9.62 -18.84
C VAL A 300 -18.04 9.40 -19.34
N HIS A 301 -18.56 10.37 -20.09
CA HIS A 301 -19.89 10.34 -20.71
C HIS A 301 -19.81 11.00 -22.08
N THR A 302 -20.76 10.71 -22.98
CA THR A 302 -20.87 11.47 -24.23
C THR A 302 -21.10 12.95 -23.92
N THR A 303 -20.25 13.82 -24.48
CA THR A 303 -20.32 15.25 -24.23
C THR A 303 -21.62 15.85 -24.74
N ASP A 304 -22.34 16.55 -23.87
CA ASP A 304 -23.60 17.22 -24.14
C ASP A 304 -23.54 18.66 -23.57
N PRO A 305 -23.69 19.70 -24.40
CA PRO A 305 -23.61 21.07 -23.94
C PRO A 305 -24.73 21.49 -22.95
N MET A 306 -25.76 20.66 -22.81
CA MET A 306 -26.85 20.88 -21.85
C MET A 306 -26.51 20.37 -20.45
N ASN A 307 -25.42 19.63 -20.27
CA ASN A 307 -25.03 19.05 -19.01
C ASN A 307 -23.54 19.22 -18.75
N PHE A 308 -23.19 19.32 -17.47
CA PHE A 308 -21.81 19.21 -16.95
C PHE A 308 -21.62 17.83 -16.34
N TYR A 309 -20.43 17.27 -16.50
CA TYR A 309 -20.02 15.98 -15.94
C TYR A 309 -18.74 16.18 -15.13
N HIS A 310 -18.87 16.32 -13.82
CA HIS A 310 -17.77 16.72 -12.92
C HIS A 310 -17.81 15.96 -11.58
N SER A 311 -17.01 16.39 -10.61
CA SER A 311 -16.93 15.80 -9.27
C SER A 311 -16.72 14.28 -9.33
N ALA A 312 -15.79 13.85 -10.20
CA ALA A 312 -15.56 12.45 -10.46
C ALA A 312 -14.56 11.85 -9.48
N TYR A 313 -14.82 10.62 -9.06
CA TYR A 313 -13.95 9.81 -8.22
C TYR A 313 -13.88 8.40 -8.78
N GLY A 314 -12.69 7.79 -8.75
CA GLY A 314 -12.45 6.51 -9.35
C GLY A 314 -11.70 5.55 -8.44
N THR A 315 -11.88 4.28 -8.71
CA THR A 315 -11.12 3.15 -8.19
C THR A 315 -10.78 2.21 -9.34
N VAL A 316 -9.88 1.27 -9.12
CA VAL A 316 -9.50 0.30 -10.14
C VAL A 316 -10.02 -1.07 -9.76
N ASP A 317 -10.58 -1.80 -10.72
CA ASP A 317 -10.91 -3.20 -10.59
C ASP A 317 -9.61 -4.02 -10.37
N PRO A 318 -9.42 -4.69 -9.23
CA PRO A 318 -8.18 -5.39 -8.94
C PRO A 318 -7.87 -6.58 -9.87
N VAL A 319 -8.86 -7.00 -10.68
CA VAL A 319 -8.72 -8.15 -11.58
C VAL A 319 -8.47 -7.73 -13.03
N SER A 320 -9.28 -6.80 -13.56
CA SER A 320 -9.13 -6.34 -14.95
C SER A 320 -8.19 -5.14 -15.10
N HIS A 321 -7.94 -4.43 -14.01
CA HIS A 321 -7.21 -3.17 -13.97
C HIS A 321 -7.90 -2.01 -14.73
N ASP A 322 -9.21 -2.12 -14.99
CA ASP A 322 -10.02 -1.05 -15.56
C ASP A 322 -10.40 -0.02 -14.48
N LEU A 323 -10.47 1.24 -14.86
CA LEU A 323 -10.99 2.29 -14.00
C LEU A 323 -12.50 2.22 -13.87
N ILE A 324 -13.01 2.17 -12.65
CA ILE A 324 -14.42 2.39 -12.32
C ILE A 324 -14.52 3.80 -11.77
N ILE A 325 -15.31 4.66 -12.41
CA ILE A 325 -15.40 6.08 -12.07
C ILE A 325 -16.86 6.51 -11.94
N ALA A 326 -17.18 7.14 -10.81
CA ALA A 326 -18.49 7.78 -10.60
C ALA A 326 -18.34 9.31 -10.69
N TYR A 327 -19.36 9.96 -11.22
CA TYR A 327 -19.36 11.39 -11.51
C TYR A 327 -20.75 12.01 -11.39
N GLU A 328 -20.78 13.30 -11.12
CA GLU A 328 -22.00 14.10 -11.17
C GLU A 328 -22.35 14.49 -12.60
N LYS A 329 -23.63 14.36 -12.94
CA LYS A 329 -24.26 14.97 -14.10
C LYS A 329 -25.19 16.09 -13.62
N VAL A 330 -24.90 17.32 -14.01
CA VAL A 330 -25.64 18.51 -13.57
C VAL A 330 -26.14 19.28 -14.79
N ASP A 331 -27.37 19.81 -14.73
CA ASP A 331 -27.89 20.69 -15.77
C ASP A 331 -27.04 21.97 -15.88
N ALA A 332 -26.52 22.25 -17.08
CA ALA A 332 -25.56 23.32 -17.33
C ALA A 332 -26.18 24.72 -17.15
N SER A 333 -27.49 24.87 -17.37
CA SER A 333 -28.17 26.18 -17.33
C SER A 333 -28.51 26.61 -15.91
N THR A 334 -28.80 25.63 -15.02
CA THR A 334 -29.23 25.88 -13.64
C THR A 334 -28.14 25.56 -12.63
N GLN A 335 -27.12 24.78 -13.04
CA GLN A 335 -26.11 24.19 -12.16
C GLN A 335 -26.73 23.49 -10.93
N SER A 336 -27.82 22.81 -11.18
CA SER A 336 -28.62 22.10 -10.16
C SER A 336 -29.19 20.83 -10.77
N GLN A 337 -29.96 20.08 -9.98
CA GLN A 337 -30.52 18.78 -10.36
C GLN A 337 -29.43 17.74 -10.63
N SER A 338 -28.53 17.64 -9.68
CA SER A 338 -27.43 16.67 -9.69
C SER A 338 -27.94 15.22 -9.74
N ARG A 339 -27.31 14.43 -10.55
CA ARG A 339 -27.46 12.96 -10.66
C ARG A 339 -26.11 12.32 -10.58
N ILE A 340 -26.03 11.14 -10.01
CA ILE A 340 -24.79 10.37 -9.99
C ILE A 340 -24.86 9.28 -11.06
N TYR A 341 -23.86 9.26 -11.92
CA TYR A 341 -23.60 8.23 -12.90
C TYR A 341 -22.26 7.56 -12.60
N MET A 342 -22.04 6.39 -13.15
CA MET A 342 -20.75 5.71 -13.14
C MET A 342 -20.45 5.11 -14.51
N ASN A 343 -19.14 4.96 -14.82
CA ASN A 343 -18.67 4.26 -16.00
C ASN A 343 -17.46 3.40 -15.66
N ARG A 344 -17.16 2.41 -16.51
CA ARG A 344 -15.95 1.60 -16.49
C ARG A 344 -15.16 1.90 -17.75
N ILE A 345 -13.88 2.24 -17.58
CA ILE A 345 -13.00 2.68 -18.67
C ILE A 345 -11.75 1.82 -18.66
N THR A 346 -11.47 1.18 -19.80
CA THR A 346 -10.29 0.33 -19.96
C THR A 346 -9.00 1.14 -20.04
N ALA A 347 -7.85 0.51 -19.83
CA ALA A 347 -6.55 1.13 -20.01
C ALA A 347 -6.30 1.68 -21.43
N THR A 348 -7.06 1.23 -22.43
CA THR A 348 -7.02 1.74 -23.82
C THR A 348 -8.05 2.81 -24.10
N GLY A 349 -8.85 3.21 -23.10
CA GLY A 349 -9.82 4.29 -23.19
C GLY A 349 -11.20 3.88 -23.74
N GLU A 350 -11.57 2.61 -23.72
CA GLU A 350 -12.90 2.17 -24.09
C GLU A 350 -13.88 2.35 -22.92
N ARG A 351 -15.05 2.93 -23.15
CA ARG A 351 -16.13 3.00 -22.16
C ARG A 351 -16.94 1.70 -22.23
N VAL A 352 -16.86 0.90 -21.17
CA VAL A 352 -17.51 -0.42 -21.11
C VAL A 352 -19.03 -0.29 -21.00
N TRP A 353 -19.51 0.71 -20.25
CA TRP A 353 -20.95 0.92 -20.04
C TRP A 353 -21.53 2.07 -20.88
N ASP A 354 -20.94 2.34 -22.04
CA ASP A 354 -21.37 3.35 -23.03
C ASP A 354 -21.72 4.72 -22.40
N GLU A 355 -23.00 5.04 -22.22
CA GLU A 355 -23.48 6.30 -21.61
C GLU A 355 -23.46 6.28 -20.06
N GLY A 356 -22.90 5.23 -19.46
CA GLY A 356 -22.81 5.05 -18.02
C GLY A 356 -24.09 4.53 -17.37
N ILE A 357 -23.96 4.10 -16.14
CA ILE A 357 -25.03 3.56 -15.31
C ILE A 357 -25.49 4.62 -14.31
N LEU A 358 -26.80 4.82 -14.19
CA LEU A 358 -27.38 5.74 -13.21
C LEU A 358 -27.29 5.14 -11.80
N VAL A 359 -26.56 5.79 -10.92
CA VAL A 359 -26.41 5.44 -9.49
C VAL A 359 -27.53 6.08 -8.68
N ALA A 360 -27.72 7.40 -8.83
CA ALA A 360 -28.75 8.15 -8.10
C ALA A 360 -29.40 9.20 -9.01
N ASP A 361 -30.75 9.19 -9.06
CA ASP A 361 -31.52 10.21 -9.79
C ASP A 361 -31.83 11.40 -8.88
N TYR A 362 -32.12 12.53 -9.50
CA TYR A 362 -32.54 13.74 -8.78
C TYR A 362 -33.93 13.54 -8.17
N GLU A 363 -33.98 13.61 -6.84
CA GLU A 363 -35.23 13.46 -6.06
C GLU A 363 -35.61 14.75 -5.29
N GLY A 364 -35.05 15.89 -5.68
CA GLY A 364 -35.25 17.17 -5.00
C GLY A 364 -34.07 17.62 -4.16
N ASP A 365 -33.11 16.74 -3.92
CA ASP A 365 -31.84 17.00 -3.23
C ASP A 365 -30.67 16.91 -4.22
N ASN A 366 -29.62 17.65 -3.97
CA ASN A 366 -28.35 17.51 -4.69
C ASN A 366 -27.46 16.45 -4.00
N TYR A 367 -26.49 15.97 -4.74
CA TYR A 367 -25.48 15.05 -4.26
C TYR A 367 -24.14 15.74 -4.17
N SER A 368 -23.27 15.26 -3.30
CA SER A 368 -21.87 15.69 -3.19
C SER A 368 -21.00 14.56 -2.63
N ASP A 369 -19.70 14.82 -2.60
CA ASP A 369 -18.72 13.95 -1.93
C ASP A 369 -18.88 12.48 -2.36
N ILE A 370 -18.80 12.26 -3.67
CA ILE A 370 -18.89 10.93 -4.26
C ILE A 370 -17.58 10.20 -4.02
N ARG A 371 -17.69 8.90 -3.77
CA ARG A 371 -16.56 8.01 -3.59
C ARG A 371 -16.85 6.65 -4.20
N VAL A 372 -15.86 6.03 -4.79
CA VAL A 372 -15.93 4.69 -5.37
C VAL A 372 -14.79 3.86 -4.84
N ASP A 373 -15.10 2.69 -4.31
CA ASP A 373 -14.10 1.79 -3.75
C ASP A 373 -14.38 0.34 -4.20
N ALA A 374 -13.41 -0.30 -4.84
CA ALA A 374 -13.49 -1.70 -5.24
C ALA A 374 -13.40 -2.62 -4.01
N PHE A 375 -14.08 -3.76 -4.07
CA PHE A 375 -13.91 -4.82 -3.08
C PHE A 375 -12.58 -5.53 -3.32
N GLU A 376 -11.87 -5.89 -2.24
CA GLU A 376 -10.54 -6.50 -2.32
C GLU A 376 -10.51 -7.78 -3.16
N ASP A 377 -11.58 -8.55 -3.15
CA ASP A 377 -11.71 -9.81 -3.89
C ASP A 377 -12.10 -9.64 -5.37
N GLY A 378 -12.27 -8.40 -5.84
CA GLY A 378 -12.69 -8.10 -7.20
C GLY A 378 -14.12 -8.51 -7.53
N SER A 379 -14.95 -8.87 -6.54
CA SER A 379 -16.35 -9.28 -6.79
C SER A 379 -17.26 -8.11 -7.12
N GLY A 380 -16.84 -6.87 -6.82
CA GLY A 380 -17.66 -5.69 -7.03
C GLY A 380 -17.03 -4.43 -6.45
N PHE A 381 -17.83 -3.41 -6.27
CA PHE A 381 -17.42 -2.11 -5.74
C PHE A 381 -18.59 -1.41 -5.05
N SER A 382 -18.30 -0.41 -4.23
CA SER A 382 -19.29 0.48 -3.66
C SER A 382 -19.19 1.90 -4.21
N VAL A 383 -20.34 2.59 -4.28
CA VAL A 383 -20.43 4.03 -4.50
C VAL A 383 -21.04 4.65 -3.27
N ILE A 384 -20.30 5.51 -2.59
CA ILE A 384 -20.72 6.20 -1.37
C ILE A 384 -20.86 7.69 -1.70
N TYR A 385 -21.91 8.34 -1.22
CA TYR A 385 -22.18 9.74 -1.52
C TYR A 385 -22.99 10.41 -0.42
N VAL A 386 -22.90 11.74 -0.38
CA VAL A 386 -23.75 12.58 0.46
C VAL A 386 -24.97 13.02 -0.33
N LYS A 387 -26.16 12.85 0.25
CA LYS A 387 -27.44 13.31 -0.29
C LYS A 387 -28.01 14.43 0.58
N GLY A 388 -28.32 15.57 -0.04
CA GLY A 388 -28.90 16.72 0.61
C GLY A 388 -27.89 17.83 0.90
N GLY A 389 -28.35 18.92 1.47
CA GLY A 389 -27.56 20.10 1.81
C GLY A 389 -27.37 20.25 3.32
N TYR A 390 -28.23 21.05 3.97
CA TYR A 390 -28.13 21.34 5.40
C TYR A 390 -28.42 20.13 6.32
N ASN A 391 -29.33 19.25 5.92
CA ASN A 391 -29.65 17.99 6.58
C ASN A 391 -29.30 16.87 5.58
N CYS A 392 -28.03 16.53 5.52
CA CYS A 392 -27.58 15.53 4.60
C CYS A 392 -27.55 14.13 5.22
N THR A 393 -27.60 13.13 4.37
CA THR A 393 -27.41 11.72 4.72
C THR A 393 -26.24 11.16 3.93
N VAL A 394 -25.56 10.18 4.50
CA VAL A 394 -24.54 9.38 3.81
C VAL A 394 -25.20 8.12 3.33
N GLU A 395 -25.18 7.88 2.03
CA GLU A 395 -25.73 6.71 1.39
C GLU A 395 -24.65 5.92 0.66
N ALA A 396 -24.83 4.61 0.57
CA ALA A 396 -23.95 3.71 -0.14
C ALA A 396 -24.73 2.71 -0.99
N LYS A 397 -24.17 2.34 -2.13
CA LYS A 397 -24.69 1.29 -3.01
C LYS A 397 -23.55 0.38 -3.44
N GLY A 398 -23.77 -0.93 -3.35
CA GLY A 398 -22.85 -1.93 -3.85
C GLY A 398 -23.28 -2.47 -5.20
N TYR A 399 -22.31 -2.72 -6.05
CA TYR A 399 -22.49 -3.21 -7.41
C TYR A 399 -21.53 -4.37 -7.68
N ASP A 400 -21.91 -5.30 -8.56
CA ASP A 400 -20.97 -6.24 -9.15
C ASP A 400 -20.14 -5.56 -10.25
N MET A 401 -19.11 -6.24 -10.77
CA MET A 401 -18.23 -5.70 -11.81
C MET A 401 -18.91 -5.53 -13.18
N ASP A 402 -20.11 -6.05 -13.36
CA ASP A 402 -20.96 -5.80 -14.54
C ASP A 402 -21.86 -4.55 -14.36
N GLY A 403 -21.84 -3.93 -13.16
CA GLY A 403 -22.62 -2.75 -12.82
C GLY A 403 -24.04 -3.05 -12.35
N ASN A 404 -24.35 -4.31 -12.01
CA ASN A 404 -25.66 -4.66 -11.43
C ASN A 404 -25.70 -4.30 -9.95
N LEU A 405 -26.78 -3.65 -9.51
CA LEU A 405 -26.96 -3.25 -8.11
C LEU A 405 -27.14 -4.49 -7.22
N LEU A 406 -26.29 -4.64 -6.23
CA LEU A 406 -26.34 -5.70 -5.22
C LEU A 406 -27.13 -5.26 -3.99
N TRP A 407 -26.85 -4.07 -3.46
CA TRP A 407 -27.49 -3.55 -2.25
C TRP A 407 -27.50 -2.03 -2.20
N THR A 408 -28.37 -1.48 -1.34
CA THR A 408 -28.43 -0.05 -1.01
C THR A 408 -28.49 0.10 0.50
N LYS A 409 -27.70 1.01 1.08
CA LYS A 409 -27.63 1.30 2.51
C LYS A 409 -27.64 2.80 2.78
N GLN A 410 -28.29 3.19 3.84
CA GLN A 410 -28.15 4.48 4.45
C GLN A 410 -27.14 4.34 5.61
N MET A 411 -25.96 4.95 5.47
CA MET A 411 -24.89 4.84 6.44
C MET A 411 -25.08 5.83 7.59
N SER A 412 -25.68 6.97 7.34
CA SER A 412 -25.96 7.99 8.35
C SER A 412 -27.28 8.67 8.08
N SER A 413 -27.99 9.05 9.14
CA SER A 413 -29.22 9.86 9.08
C SER A 413 -29.02 11.15 9.86
N ASN A 414 -29.52 12.29 9.34
CA ASN A 414 -29.42 13.61 9.95
C ASN A 414 -27.99 14.04 10.29
N SER A 415 -27.06 13.73 9.40
CA SER A 415 -25.68 14.15 9.53
C SER A 415 -25.46 15.45 8.79
N TYR A 416 -24.78 16.38 9.42
CA TYR A 416 -24.11 17.45 8.69
C TYR A 416 -22.76 16.89 8.22
N ALA A 417 -22.79 15.93 7.31
CA ALA A 417 -21.58 15.37 6.75
C ALA A 417 -20.83 16.46 5.99
N ARG A 418 -19.56 16.63 6.27
CA ARG A 418 -18.66 17.48 5.50
C ARG A 418 -17.48 16.66 5.06
N ALA A 419 -17.14 16.85 3.81
CA ALA A 419 -15.92 16.44 3.16
C ALA A 419 -15.54 14.97 3.43
N PHE A 420 -15.79 14.15 2.46
CA PHE A 420 -15.14 12.85 2.35
C PHE A 420 -13.72 13.05 1.90
N CYS A 421 -12.88 12.17 2.39
CA CYS A 421 -11.48 12.22 2.07
C CYS A 421 -11.21 11.96 0.58
N GLU A 422 -10.40 12.81 0.04
CA GLU A 422 -9.80 12.62 -1.27
C GLU A 422 -8.81 11.43 -1.28
N ASN A 423 -8.31 11.01 -0.11
CA ASN A 423 -7.27 10.00 0.07
C ASN A 423 -7.71 8.84 0.96
N SER A 424 -8.87 8.29 0.74
CA SER A 424 -9.26 7.08 1.43
C SER A 424 -8.67 5.84 0.76
N THR A 425 -8.26 4.91 1.58
CA THR A 425 -7.66 3.66 1.13
C THR A 425 -8.66 2.58 0.68
N GLY A 426 -9.97 2.85 0.78
CA GLY A 426 -10.98 1.91 0.29
C GLY A 426 -11.27 0.75 1.22
N PHE A 427 -11.58 -0.42 0.65
CA PHE A 427 -11.79 -1.65 1.41
C PHE A 427 -10.48 -2.26 1.85
N HIS A 428 -10.38 -2.57 3.15
CA HIS A 428 -9.27 -3.32 3.73
C HIS A 428 -9.80 -4.29 4.78
N MET A 429 -9.31 -5.52 4.72
CA MET A 429 -9.73 -6.60 5.61
C MET A 429 -11.26 -6.80 5.63
N GLY A 430 -11.93 -6.63 4.48
CA GLY A 430 -13.36 -6.84 4.31
C GLY A 430 -14.26 -5.70 4.81
N GLN A 431 -13.72 -4.52 5.08
CA GLN A 431 -14.52 -3.33 5.39
C GLN A 431 -13.93 -2.05 4.79
N ASN A 432 -14.81 -1.09 4.53
CA ASN A 432 -14.46 0.29 4.22
C ASN A 432 -14.95 1.20 5.35
N VAL A 433 -14.15 2.17 5.74
CA VAL A 433 -14.48 3.13 6.81
C VAL A 433 -14.56 4.52 6.23
N VAL A 434 -15.70 5.17 6.44
CA VAL A 434 -15.92 6.58 6.11
C VAL A 434 -16.16 7.38 7.38
N ALA A 435 -15.65 8.61 7.41
CA ALA A 435 -15.78 9.49 8.57
C ALA A 435 -16.25 10.88 8.14
N TRP A 436 -16.87 11.58 9.08
CA TRP A 436 -17.37 12.94 8.89
C TRP A 436 -17.42 13.72 10.20
N VAL A 437 -17.44 15.04 10.08
CA VAL A 437 -17.74 15.93 11.20
C VAL A 437 -19.23 16.26 11.21
N ASN A 438 -19.85 16.13 12.36
CA ASN A 438 -21.20 16.63 12.58
C ASN A 438 -21.14 18.09 13.08
N SER A 439 -21.40 19.05 12.19
CA SER A 439 -21.31 20.47 12.49
C SER A 439 -22.36 20.97 13.51
N SER A 440 -23.39 20.17 13.80
CA SER A 440 -24.42 20.56 14.79
C SER A 440 -23.98 20.35 16.24
N ASN A 441 -23.09 19.39 16.50
CA ASN A 441 -22.61 19.07 17.85
C ASN A 441 -21.08 19.05 17.99
N GLY A 442 -20.33 19.23 16.90
CA GLY A 442 -18.87 19.23 16.89
C GLY A 442 -18.24 17.85 17.09
N GLY A 443 -18.99 16.75 16.90
CA GLY A 443 -18.45 15.40 16.99
C GLY A 443 -17.88 14.91 15.66
N VAL A 444 -16.80 14.12 15.73
CA VAL A 444 -16.32 13.31 14.62
C VAL A 444 -16.92 11.92 14.74
N TYR A 445 -17.50 11.44 13.66
CA TYR A 445 -18.17 10.15 13.57
C TYR A 445 -17.59 9.34 12.42
N ALA A 446 -17.67 8.04 12.54
CA ALA A 446 -17.31 7.12 11.48
C ALA A 446 -18.33 5.99 11.35
N GLN A 447 -18.33 5.34 10.21
CA GLN A 447 -19.14 4.17 9.95
C GLN A 447 -18.36 3.23 9.02
N ASN A 448 -18.37 1.95 9.35
CA ASN A 448 -17.86 0.91 8.46
C ASN A 448 -18.97 0.34 7.56
N ILE A 449 -18.56 -0.27 6.47
CA ILE A 449 -19.44 -1.03 5.58
C ILE A 449 -18.67 -2.18 4.93
N GLY A 450 -19.24 -3.36 4.93
CA GLY A 450 -18.70 -4.54 4.25
C GLY A 450 -19.11 -4.63 2.77
N PRO A 451 -18.47 -5.51 1.98
CA PRO A 451 -18.79 -5.73 0.58
C PRO A 451 -20.25 -6.19 0.34
N ASP A 452 -20.87 -6.82 1.31
CA ASP A 452 -22.27 -7.24 1.31
C ASP A 452 -23.26 -6.16 1.78
N GLY A 453 -22.76 -4.96 2.11
CA GLY A 453 -23.51 -3.86 2.67
C GLY A 453 -23.81 -4.01 4.17
N THR A 454 -23.16 -4.91 4.89
CA THR A 454 -23.26 -5.03 6.34
C THR A 454 -22.56 -3.85 7.00
N MET A 455 -23.22 -3.22 7.95
CA MET A 455 -22.64 -2.21 8.86
C MET A 455 -22.59 -2.79 10.27
N GLY A 456 -21.75 -2.19 11.13
CA GLY A 456 -21.59 -2.67 12.48
C GLY A 456 -20.45 -3.68 12.60
N PRO A 457 -20.50 -4.59 13.59
CA PRO A 457 -19.43 -5.56 13.77
C PRO A 457 -19.27 -6.47 12.55
N ILE A 458 -18.07 -6.46 11.97
CA ILE A 458 -17.65 -7.35 10.89
C ILE A 458 -16.50 -8.20 11.45
N GLU A 459 -16.56 -9.49 11.23
CA GLU A 459 -15.42 -10.35 11.56
C GLU A 459 -14.33 -10.14 10.50
N PRO A 460 -13.08 -9.93 10.91
CA PRO A 460 -11.99 -9.83 9.95
C PRO A 460 -11.91 -11.14 9.14
N PRO A 461 -11.58 -11.08 7.86
CA PRO A 461 -11.40 -12.29 7.06
C PRO A 461 -10.35 -13.18 7.75
N ILE A 462 -10.64 -14.48 7.83
CA ILE A 462 -9.67 -15.45 8.32
C ILE A 462 -8.53 -15.49 7.30
N GLN A 463 -7.46 -14.80 7.61
CA GLN A 463 -6.26 -14.84 6.77
C GLN A 463 -5.60 -16.20 6.97
N THR A 464 -5.76 -17.08 6.02
CA THR A 464 -5.05 -18.35 5.99
C THR A 464 -3.72 -18.16 5.28
N CYS A 465 -2.68 -17.88 6.07
CA CYS A 465 -1.32 -17.87 5.57
C CYS A 465 -0.83 -19.32 5.47
N LEU A 466 -1.08 -19.92 4.32
CA LEU A 466 -0.73 -21.31 4.09
C LEU A 466 0.79 -21.48 4.01
N ALA A 467 1.34 -22.32 4.85
CA ALA A 467 2.76 -22.65 4.79
C ALA A 467 3.08 -23.51 3.55
N PRO A 468 4.27 -23.39 3.00
CA PRO A 468 4.78 -24.35 2.02
C PRO A 468 4.84 -25.75 2.65
N GLU A 469 4.70 -26.78 1.85
CA GLU A 469 4.69 -28.17 2.31
C GLU A 469 5.89 -28.96 1.76
N ASN A 470 6.15 -30.11 2.36
CA ASN A 470 7.17 -31.05 1.88
C ASN A 470 8.57 -30.42 1.77
N PHE A 471 8.92 -29.54 2.70
CA PHE A 471 10.22 -28.88 2.72
C PHE A 471 11.34 -29.88 2.90
N LYS A 472 12.32 -29.89 1.96
CA LYS A 472 13.43 -30.83 1.94
C LYS A 472 14.71 -30.12 1.57
N GLY A 473 15.82 -30.60 2.12
CA GLY A 473 17.15 -30.18 1.75
C GLY A 473 18.05 -31.37 1.44
N GLU A 474 18.91 -31.21 0.48
CA GLU A 474 19.95 -32.19 0.17
C GLU A 474 21.27 -31.48 -0.11
N TYR A 475 22.37 -32.08 0.31
CA TYR A 475 23.68 -31.63 -0.07
C TYR A 475 23.93 -31.98 -1.55
N VAL A 476 24.39 -31.00 -2.32
CA VAL A 476 24.73 -31.17 -3.74
C VAL A 476 26.20 -30.81 -3.94
N TYR A 477 26.91 -31.66 -4.67
CA TYR A 477 28.26 -31.42 -5.08
C TYR A 477 28.38 -31.72 -6.58
N ASP A 478 28.65 -30.70 -7.37
CA ASP A 478 28.91 -30.82 -8.82
C ASP A 478 30.40 -30.67 -9.11
N MET A 479 31.01 -31.75 -9.57
CA MET A 479 32.44 -31.79 -9.85
C MET A 479 32.83 -31.10 -11.18
N GLU A 480 31.93 -31.01 -12.14
CA GLU A 480 32.19 -30.40 -13.44
C GLU A 480 32.16 -28.85 -13.32
N GLU A 481 31.21 -28.34 -12.56
CA GLU A 481 31.06 -26.89 -12.32
C GLU A 481 31.80 -26.41 -11.06
N GLN A 482 32.36 -27.31 -10.26
CA GLN A 482 32.98 -27.03 -8.95
C GLN A 482 32.03 -26.33 -7.94
N LEU A 483 30.73 -26.55 -8.11
CA LEU A 483 29.69 -26.03 -7.23
C LEU A 483 29.38 -27.02 -6.10
N PHE A 484 29.25 -26.52 -4.90
CA PHE A 484 28.73 -27.29 -3.78
C PHE A 484 27.85 -26.40 -2.91
N GLY A 485 26.83 -26.99 -2.33
CA GLY A 485 25.86 -26.26 -1.54
C GLY A 485 24.69 -27.11 -1.13
N VAL A 486 23.61 -26.47 -0.75
CA VAL A 486 22.37 -27.12 -0.35
C VAL A 486 21.28 -26.80 -1.35
N LYS A 487 20.69 -27.85 -1.92
CA LYS A 487 19.49 -27.71 -2.73
C LYS A 487 18.26 -27.93 -1.85
N LEU A 488 17.42 -26.93 -1.80
CA LEU A 488 16.16 -26.91 -1.07
C LEU A 488 15.00 -27.06 -2.04
N ASN A 489 13.95 -27.80 -1.65
CA ASN A 489 12.76 -28.00 -2.46
C ASN A 489 11.54 -28.00 -1.55
N TRP A 490 10.40 -27.52 -2.08
CA TRP A 490 9.13 -27.51 -1.37
C TRP A 490 7.95 -27.60 -2.34
N THR A 491 6.78 -27.82 -1.80
CA THR A 491 5.52 -27.69 -2.52
C THR A 491 4.93 -26.31 -2.23
N ALA A 492 4.63 -25.53 -3.26
CA ALA A 492 3.98 -24.25 -3.11
C ALA A 492 2.59 -24.39 -2.46
N PRO A 493 2.17 -23.44 -1.62
CA PRO A 493 0.80 -23.40 -1.09
C PRO A 493 -0.23 -23.16 -2.20
N GLU A 494 -1.50 -23.47 -1.95
CA GLU A 494 -2.58 -23.26 -2.92
C GLU A 494 -2.75 -21.77 -3.29
N THR A 495 -2.56 -20.87 -2.32
CA THR A 495 -2.55 -19.42 -2.55
C THR A 495 -1.12 -18.98 -2.79
N GLN A 496 -0.89 -18.28 -3.90
CA GLN A 496 0.45 -17.79 -4.24
C GLN A 496 0.88 -16.71 -3.24
N PRO A 497 2.06 -16.85 -2.61
CA PRO A 497 2.62 -15.82 -1.73
C PRO A 497 3.19 -14.65 -2.56
N LEU A 498 3.52 -13.55 -1.91
CA LEU A 498 4.32 -12.46 -2.49
C LEU A 498 5.77 -12.91 -2.73
N HIS A 499 6.34 -13.61 -1.75
CA HIS A 499 7.67 -14.21 -1.78
C HIS A 499 7.79 -15.27 -0.68
N TYR A 500 8.91 -15.97 -0.64
CA TYR A 500 9.25 -16.86 0.47
C TYR A 500 10.42 -16.27 1.26
N ASN A 501 10.39 -16.39 2.60
CA ASN A 501 11.53 -16.14 3.45
C ASN A 501 12.23 -17.47 3.77
N LEU A 502 13.45 -17.63 3.27
CA LEU A 502 14.31 -18.76 3.58
C LEU A 502 15.29 -18.35 4.67
N TYR A 503 15.10 -18.91 5.86
CA TYR A 503 15.98 -18.69 7.01
C TYR A 503 17.11 -19.70 6.94
N ARG A 504 18.36 -19.22 6.88
CA ARG A 504 19.56 -20.04 6.98
C ARG A 504 20.28 -19.72 8.28
N TYR A 505 20.49 -20.72 9.11
CA TYR A 505 21.24 -20.61 10.34
C TYR A 505 22.53 -21.43 10.26
N ASP A 506 23.70 -20.76 10.43
CA ASP A 506 25.00 -21.41 10.51
C ASP A 506 25.21 -21.98 11.92
N ASN A 507 25.22 -23.29 12.04
CA ASN A 507 25.34 -23.96 13.33
C ASN A 507 26.74 -23.83 13.98
N ILE A 508 27.75 -23.47 13.19
CA ILE A 508 29.13 -23.29 13.63
C ILE A 508 29.36 -21.87 14.14
N TYR A 509 29.05 -20.86 13.32
CA TYR A 509 29.30 -19.45 13.62
C TYR A 509 28.15 -18.79 14.39
N LYS A 510 27.00 -19.45 14.50
CA LYS A 510 25.79 -18.94 15.18
C LYS A 510 25.22 -17.68 14.53
N ASP A 511 25.36 -17.61 13.24
CA ASP A 511 24.85 -16.51 12.40
C ASP A 511 23.59 -16.91 11.66
N GLN A 512 22.66 -15.97 11.46
CA GLN A 512 21.40 -16.18 10.75
C GLN A 512 21.30 -15.20 9.59
N VAL A 513 20.87 -15.71 8.43
CA VAL A 513 20.58 -14.92 7.24
C VAL A 513 19.16 -15.25 6.78
N ILE A 514 18.40 -14.23 6.40
CA ILE A 514 17.11 -14.38 5.72
C ILE A 514 17.34 -14.09 4.24
N ILE A 515 16.92 -15.01 3.40
CA ILE A 515 17.05 -14.96 1.95
C ILE A 515 15.63 -14.89 1.39
N GLU A 516 15.33 -13.83 0.69
CA GLU A 516 14.07 -13.69 -0.03
C GLU A 516 14.13 -14.53 -1.32
N VAL A 517 13.08 -15.32 -1.57
CA VAL A 517 12.98 -16.21 -2.74
C VAL A 517 11.68 -15.91 -3.47
N GLU A 518 11.74 -15.83 -4.78
CA GLU A 518 10.63 -15.47 -5.66
C GLU A 518 9.36 -16.32 -5.42
N ALA A 519 8.20 -15.68 -5.61
CA ALA A 519 6.87 -16.23 -5.33
C ALA A 519 6.53 -17.54 -6.07
N ASP A 520 7.06 -17.72 -7.27
CA ASP A 520 6.83 -18.88 -8.14
C ASP A 520 7.86 -20.01 -7.95
N ALA A 521 8.87 -19.79 -7.09
CA ALA A 521 9.91 -20.77 -6.84
C ALA A 521 9.36 -21.96 -6.04
N THR A 522 9.81 -23.14 -6.40
CA THR A 522 9.61 -24.40 -5.63
C THR A 522 10.91 -25.06 -5.24
N SER A 523 12.03 -24.38 -5.51
CA SER A 523 13.37 -24.81 -5.13
C SER A 523 14.31 -23.62 -5.03
N TYR A 524 15.36 -23.79 -4.23
CA TYR A 524 16.45 -22.82 -4.08
C TYR A 524 17.77 -23.55 -3.94
N PHE A 525 18.84 -23.05 -4.55
CA PHE A 525 20.18 -23.57 -4.37
C PHE A 525 21.01 -22.56 -3.58
N ASP A 526 21.39 -22.94 -2.36
CA ASP A 526 22.27 -22.14 -1.51
C ASP A 526 23.72 -22.57 -1.69
N GLU A 527 24.49 -21.75 -2.39
CA GLU A 527 25.94 -21.91 -2.50
C GLU A 527 26.59 -21.45 -1.19
N CYS A 528 26.98 -22.38 -0.34
CA CYS A 528 27.48 -22.08 0.99
C CYS A 528 28.81 -22.79 1.28
N ALA A 529 29.59 -22.23 2.21
CA ALA A 529 30.87 -22.80 2.63
C ALA A 529 30.70 -24.15 3.32
N LEU A 530 31.81 -24.85 3.56
CA LEU A 530 31.80 -26.07 4.37
C LEU A 530 31.30 -25.75 5.79
N GLY A 531 30.29 -26.48 6.25
CA GLY A 531 29.68 -26.22 7.54
C GLY A 531 28.43 -27.07 7.78
N GLN A 532 27.73 -26.77 8.85
CA GLN A 532 26.44 -27.35 9.15
C GLN A 532 25.40 -26.22 9.20
N TYR A 533 24.37 -26.33 8.38
CA TYR A 533 23.33 -25.32 8.24
C TYR A 533 21.96 -25.89 8.58
N THR A 534 21.17 -25.09 9.26
CA THR A 534 19.74 -25.36 9.48
C THR A 534 18.92 -24.36 8.66
N TYR A 535 17.92 -24.88 7.95
CA TYR A 535 17.03 -24.09 7.09
C TYR A 535 15.60 -24.21 7.57
N GLN A 536 14.88 -23.09 7.52
CA GLN A 536 13.44 -22.98 7.70
C GLN A 536 12.87 -22.15 6.58
N LEU A 537 11.62 -22.36 6.22
CA LEU A 537 10.98 -21.67 5.09
C LEU A 537 9.59 -21.21 5.51
N THR A 538 9.24 -19.96 5.20
CA THR A 538 7.89 -19.43 5.33
C THR A 538 7.42 -18.87 4.00
N ALA A 539 6.11 -18.70 3.84
CA ALA A 539 5.48 -17.95 2.75
C ALA A 539 4.98 -16.62 3.27
N VAL A 540 5.33 -15.54 2.60
CA VAL A 540 4.91 -14.17 2.95
C VAL A 540 3.78 -13.75 2.03
N TYR A 541 2.68 -13.30 2.63
CA TYR A 541 1.49 -12.79 1.96
C TYR A 541 1.34 -11.30 2.27
N GLU A 542 0.41 -10.64 1.60
CA GLU A 542 0.18 -9.20 1.76
C GLU A 542 -0.03 -8.76 3.21
N HIS A 543 -0.60 -9.65 4.04
CA HIS A 543 -1.00 -9.31 5.40
C HIS A 543 -0.44 -10.23 6.49
N CYS A 544 0.34 -11.24 6.12
CA CYS A 544 0.85 -12.20 7.09
C CYS A 544 2.00 -13.05 6.54
N GLU A 545 2.73 -13.66 7.43
CA GLU A 545 3.72 -14.69 7.16
C GLU A 545 3.23 -16.03 7.72
N SER A 546 3.40 -17.11 6.96
CA SER A 546 2.95 -18.42 7.36
C SER A 546 3.76 -18.99 8.52
N ASP A 547 3.26 -20.05 9.14
CA ASP A 547 4.10 -20.93 9.94
C ASP A 547 5.23 -21.52 9.09
N PHE A 548 6.27 -22.07 9.73
CA PHE A 548 7.34 -22.73 9.00
C PHE A 548 6.84 -23.96 8.24
N ALA A 549 7.38 -24.11 7.04
CA ALA A 549 7.12 -25.27 6.19
C ALA A 549 7.55 -26.57 6.89
N LEU A 550 6.68 -27.57 6.89
CA LEU A 550 6.99 -28.87 7.47
C LEU A 550 7.68 -29.79 6.47
N THR A 551 8.65 -30.54 6.96
CA THR A 551 9.21 -31.68 6.22
C THR A 551 8.16 -32.81 6.12
N PRO A 552 8.35 -33.78 5.23
CA PRO A 552 7.47 -34.97 5.20
C PRO A 552 7.39 -35.75 6.52
N GLU A 553 8.39 -35.59 7.37
CA GLU A 553 8.47 -36.20 8.71
C GLU A 553 7.80 -35.35 9.80
N GLY A 554 7.36 -34.11 9.46
CA GLY A 554 6.70 -33.19 10.36
C GLY A 554 7.62 -32.26 11.16
N GLU A 555 8.89 -32.16 10.79
CA GLU A 555 9.84 -31.21 11.38
C GLU A 555 9.70 -29.84 10.70
N ASP A 556 9.89 -28.75 11.44
CA ASP A 556 9.80 -27.38 10.96
C ASP A 556 11.11 -26.83 10.37
N HIS A 557 12.10 -27.70 10.21
CA HIS A 557 13.42 -27.35 9.69
C HIS A 557 14.13 -28.53 9.03
N VAL A 558 15.14 -28.25 8.23
CA VAL A 558 16.10 -29.24 7.74
C VAL A 558 17.51 -28.84 8.14
N THR A 559 18.31 -29.80 8.60
CA THR A 559 19.72 -29.55 8.95
C THR A 559 20.63 -30.38 8.03
N ILE A 560 21.52 -29.68 7.31
CA ILE A 560 22.40 -30.28 6.29
C ILE A 560 23.85 -30.01 6.65
N GLU A 561 24.69 -31.04 6.55
CA GLU A 561 26.13 -30.92 6.65
C GLU A 561 26.75 -30.80 5.25
N VAL A 562 27.41 -29.66 4.98
CA VAL A 562 28.12 -29.38 3.72
C VAL A 562 29.57 -29.76 3.89
N THR A 563 29.97 -30.87 3.29
CA THR A 563 31.32 -31.45 3.50
C THR A 563 32.29 -31.18 2.37
N GLY A 564 31.81 -30.69 1.21
CA GLY A 564 32.60 -30.53 -0.01
C GLY A 564 33.11 -31.86 -0.62
N ILE A 565 32.50 -32.96 -0.23
CA ILE A 565 32.84 -34.31 -0.68
C ILE A 565 31.54 -35.09 -0.81
N GLU A 566 31.34 -35.75 -1.94
CA GLU A 566 30.23 -36.71 -2.09
C GLU A 566 30.47 -37.92 -1.15
N GLU A 567 29.65 -38.14 -0.14
CA GLU A 567 29.64 -39.38 0.61
C GLU A 567 29.02 -40.51 -0.22
N ASN A 568 29.83 -41.06 -1.11
CA ASN A 568 29.46 -42.25 -1.81
C ASN A 568 29.84 -43.48 -0.96
N ASN A 569 28.85 -44.27 -0.56
CA ASN A 569 29.03 -45.58 0.09
C ASN A 569 29.75 -46.64 -0.82
N ASN A 570 30.36 -46.19 -1.90
CA ASN A 570 31.05 -47.04 -2.83
C ASN A 570 32.50 -47.23 -2.40
N ARG A 571 32.82 -48.45 -1.99
CA ARG A 571 34.17 -48.83 -1.61
C ARG A 571 35.16 -48.61 -2.75
N ILE A 572 36.17 -47.78 -2.52
CA ILE A 572 37.31 -47.60 -3.44
C ILE A 572 38.07 -48.92 -3.49
N VAL A 573 38.18 -49.54 -4.68
CA VAL A 573 38.93 -50.76 -4.91
C VAL A 573 40.30 -50.49 -5.58
N ASN A 574 40.44 -49.31 -6.20
CA ASN A 574 41.71 -48.90 -6.80
C ASN A 574 41.99 -47.42 -6.44
N VAL A 575 43.00 -47.20 -5.61
CA VAL A 575 43.40 -45.84 -5.20
C VAL A 575 44.26 -45.22 -6.30
N LEU A 576 43.88 -44.04 -6.76
CA LEU A 576 44.60 -43.27 -7.79
C LEU A 576 45.42 -42.12 -7.20
N ASN A 577 44.84 -41.38 -6.29
CA ASN A 577 45.48 -40.23 -5.66
C ASN A 577 45.15 -40.13 -4.18
N VAL A 578 46.05 -39.55 -3.40
CA VAL A 578 45.88 -39.25 -1.99
C VAL A 578 46.24 -37.81 -1.72
N TYR A 579 45.39 -37.10 -0.99
CA TYR A 579 45.61 -35.68 -0.62
C TYR A 579 45.49 -35.50 0.90
N ASN A 580 46.26 -34.60 1.46
CA ASN A 580 46.02 -34.14 2.83
C ASN A 580 44.87 -33.10 2.86
N LEU A 581 44.41 -32.72 4.05
CA LEU A 581 43.32 -31.72 4.24
C LEU A 581 43.64 -30.29 3.71
N LYS A 582 44.92 -30.04 3.29
CA LYS A 582 45.35 -28.81 2.65
C LYS A 582 45.30 -28.91 1.12
N GLY A 583 44.79 -30.02 0.57
CA GLY A 583 44.74 -30.27 -0.86
C GLY A 583 46.11 -30.65 -1.50
N GLN A 584 47.14 -30.91 -0.69
CA GLN A 584 48.45 -31.27 -1.20
C GLN A 584 48.50 -32.79 -1.53
N HIS A 585 48.90 -33.13 -2.76
CA HIS A 585 49.03 -34.50 -3.18
C HIS A 585 50.15 -35.20 -2.44
N ILE A 586 49.85 -36.38 -1.89
CA ILE A 586 50.78 -37.24 -1.15
C ILE A 586 51.11 -38.45 -2.02
N LYS A 587 52.39 -38.58 -2.42
CA LYS A 587 52.87 -39.72 -3.17
C LYS A 587 53.06 -40.90 -2.25
N VAL A 588 52.19 -41.91 -2.35
CA VAL A 588 52.30 -43.22 -1.68
C VAL A 588 52.06 -44.30 -2.72
N ASN A 589 52.76 -45.42 -2.58
CA ASN A 589 52.55 -46.57 -3.43
C ASN A 589 51.47 -47.51 -2.90
N ASP A 590 51.21 -47.44 -1.59
CA ASP A 590 50.18 -48.17 -0.87
C ASP A 590 49.57 -47.26 0.20
N ILE A 591 48.22 -47.27 0.32
CA ILE A 591 47.48 -46.56 1.39
C ILE A 591 47.95 -46.95 2.80
N ASN A 592 48.53 -48.16 2.92
CA ASN A 592 49.13 -48.65 4.15
C ASN A 592 50.46 -47.96 4.52
N GLU A 593 51.00 -47.08 3.73
CA GLU A 593 52.20 -46.28 4.02
C GLU A 593 51.83 -44.93 4.67
N LEU A 594 50.56 -44.55 4.68
CA LEU A 594 50.12 -43.28 5.27
C LEU A 594 50.24 -43.30 6.81
N ASN A 595 50.71 -42.18 7.36
CA ASN A 595 50.74 -41.97 8.82
C ASN A 595 49.32 -41.79 9.38
N THR A 596 49.18 -41.87 10.71
CA THR A 596 47.94 -41.52 11.37
C THR A 596 47.53 -40.10 10.96
N GLY A 597 46.33 -39.93 10.42
CA GLY A 597 45.84 -38.64 9.94
C GLY A 597 44.54 -38.77 9.14
N VAL A 598 44.04 -37.65 8.68
CA VAL A 598 42.85 -37.58 7.81
C VAL A 598 43.33 -37.24 6.39
N TYR A 599 42.85 -38.02 5.45
CA TYR A 599 43.23 -37.92 4.03
C TYR A 599 42.00 -37.92 3.12
N ILE A 600 42.12 -37.33 1.97
CA ILE A 600 41.18 -37.48 0.87
C ILE A 600 41.79 -38.48 -0.11
N ILE A 601 41.12 -39.62 -0.30
CA ILE A 601 41.54 -40.68 -1.19
C ILE A 601 40.64 -40.64 -2.40
N GLN A 602 41.24 -40.46 -3.57
CA GLN A 602 40.58 -40.54 -4.84
C GLN A 602 40.90 -41.88 -5.53
N GLY A 603 39.87 -42.57 -5.97
CA GLY A 603 40.04 -43.88 -6.57
C GLY A 603 38.82 -44.35 -7.34
N LEU A 604 38.95 -45.56 -7.95
CA LEU A 604 37.87 -46.18 -8.68
C LEU A 604 37.12 -47.19 -7.80
N THR A 605 35.81 -47.20 -7.94
CA THR A 605 34.91 -48.22 -7.40
C THR A 605 34.95 -49.52 -8.24
N GLU A 606 34.29 -50.58 -7.77
CA GLU A 606 34.21 -51.84 -8.51
C GLU A 606 33.55 -51.71 -9.89
N ASP A 607 32.64 -50.76 -10.06
CA ASP A 607 31.95 -50.45 -11.29
C ASP A 607 32.71 -49.41 -12.18
N GLY A 608 33.95 -49.04 -11.76
CA GLY A 608 34.84 -48.17 -12.54
C GLY A 608 34.58 -46.69 -12.44
N ARG A 609 33.70 -46.25 -11.52
CA ARG A 609 33.45 -44.81 -11.29
C ARG A 609 34.57 -44.19 -10.44
N LEU A 610 34.99 -43.01 -10.78
CA LEU A 610 35.95 -42.21 -10.02
C LEU A 610 35.22 -41.57 -8.82
N VAL A 611 35.69 -41.85 -7.60
CA VAL A 611 35.16 -41.28 -6.39
C VAL A 611 36.28 -40.73 -5.51
N SER A 612 35.93 -39.73 -4.67
CA SER A 612 36.83 -39.19 -3.66
C SER A 612 36.22 -39.46 -2.29
N GLN A 613 37.00 -40.02 -1.35
CA GLN A 613 36.54 -40.41 -0.02
C GLN A 613 37.47 -39.86 1.05
N LYS A 614 36.90 -39.23 2.08
CA LYS A 614 37.62 -38.86 3.30
C LYS A 614 37.88 -40.11 4.14
N THR A 615 39.11 -40.38 4.42
CA THR A 615 39.53 -41.59 5.14
C THR A 615 40.37 -41.19 6.35
N ILE A 616 40.05 -41.74 7.50
CA ILE A 616 40.84 -41.61 8.73
C ILE A 616 41.75 -42.80 8.84
N ILE A 617 43.06 -42.58 8.79
CA ILE A 617 44.05 -43.62 9.03
C ILE A 617 44.46 -43.57 10.51
N ASN A 618 44.17 -44.63 11.26
CA ASN A 618 44.55 -44.79 12.62
C ASN A 618 45.58 -45.93 12.71
N ARG A 619 46.85 -45.61 12.93
CA ARG A 619 47.87 -46.61 13.24
C ARG A 619 48.05 -46.66 14.77
N LYS A 620 47.86 -47.81 15.35
CA LYS A 620 48.24 -48.12 16.73
C LYS A 620 49.73 -48.31 16.86
#